data_c783415c4eaab766a01f959d6c7cab04
#
_entry.id   c783415c4eaab766a01f959d6c7cab04
#
_cell.length_a   1.000
_cell.length_b   1.000
_cell.length_c   1.000
_cell.angle_alpha   90.00
_cell.angle_beta   90.00
_cell.angle_gamma   90.00
#
_symmetry.space_group_name_H-M   'P 1'
#
loop_
_entity.id
_entity.type
_entity.pdbx_description
1 polymer ?
#
loop_
_entity_poly.entity_id
_entity_poly.type
_entity_poly.pdbx_seq_one_letter_code
_entity_poly.pdbx_strand_id
1 'polypeptide(L)'
;ITLSYVTNIQNVASAKALKEQQEFFETYQSTLKTFPFEELSDKEQLYHQILTYEIELNIERIELESKWLKQNKHLKGTRLFDEKMGKEWYAYFLKKWIDKELTPDTAFEFGEKEFEKVKQAMKNLIENSGLNPVEFQQKWKENPYSIGSKTEVREQYETLNAEVLKNAKRYFPEVQGLPSLQITESTNSAMAIAPAYYDNDTFYYNFFDAEYDGRDMGWIYIHEGVPGHHYQHHFARQANNPLDIFYYSSYAEGWAAYIEQYGSMLGAYKTPFDTYAWLQWDLVRSVRVALDVGLNYYGWSDEKALLYWQQHIPNKDDMGKREIKRMKQWPVQVITYKYGKQLLDELRADIKKPKDLKTFHLWVLKMVIFHCLY
;
A
#
# COMPACT_ATOMS: atom_id res chain seq x y z
N ILE A 1 -11.68 -11.83 -3.97
CA ILE A 1 -12.45 -10.77 -3.28
C ILE A 1 -12.42 -9.57 -4.21
N THR A 2 -13.55 -9.26 -4.81
CA THR A 2 -13.65 -8.04 -5.62
C THR A 2 -13.74 -6.87 -4.66
N LEU A 3 -12.64 -6.16 -4.47
CA LEU A 3 -12.55 -5.00 -3.58
C LEU A 3 -13.09 -3.71 -4.23
N SER A 4 -14.00 -3.83 -5.19
CA SER A 4 -14.72 -2.69 -5.70
C SER A 4 -15.72 -2.23 -4.65
N TYR A 5 -15.48 -1.08 -4.05
CA TYR A 5 -16.41 -0.47 -3.08
C TYR A 5 -17.79 -0.21 -3.70
N VAL A 6 -17.83 0.09 -4.99
CA VAL A 6 -19.07 0.19 -5.76
C VAL A 6 -19.85 -1.12 -5.71
N THR A 7 -19.15 -2.25 -5.86
CA THR A 7 -19.79 -3.58 -5.76
C THR A 7 -20.26 -3.87 -4.33
N ASN A 8 -19.50 -3.46 -3.31
CA ASN A 8 -19.92 -3.62 -1.91
C ASN A 8 -21.17 -2.80 -1.58
N ILE A 9 -21.30 -1.58 -2.09
CA ILE A 9 -22.49 -0.73 -1.92
C ILE A 9 -23.70 -1.32 -2.68
N GLN A 10 -23.49 -1.98 -3.81
CA GLN A 10 -24.56 -2.68 -4.54
C GLN A 10 -25.12 -3.90 -3.81
N ASN A 11 -24.29 -4.54 -2.99
CA ASN A 11 -24.63 -5.79 -2.29
C ASN A 11 -24.96 -5.57 -0.81
N VAL A 12 -25.55 -4.44 -0.47
CA VAL A 12 -25.97 -4.15 0.91
C VAL A 12 -27.00 -5.18 1.38
N ALA A 13 -26.81 -5.68 2.58
CA ALA A 13 -27.68 -6.67 3.20
C ALA A 13 -29.10 -6.13 3.43
N SER A 14 -30.08 -7.03 3.59
CA SER A 14 -31.46 -6.61 3.89
C SER A 14 -31.57 -5.88 5.22
N ALA A 15 -32.57 -5.03 5.38
CA ALA A 15 -32.79 -4.29 6.63
C ALA A 15 -32.92 -5.22 7.86
N LYS A 16 -33.48 -6.42 7.68
CA LYS A 16 -33.55 -7.45 8.72
C LYS A 16 -32.14 -7.94 9.09
N ALA A 17 -31.33 -8.31 8.11
CA ALA A 17 -29.98 -8.79 8.34
C ALA A 17 -29.07 -7.68 8.95
N LEU A 18 -29.24 -6.42 8.55
CA LEU A 18 -28.51 -5.30 9.16
C LEU A 18 -28.89 -5.12 10.62
N LYS A 19 -30.17 -5.28 11.00
CA LYS A 19 -30.58 -5.23 12.39
C LYS A 19 -29.98 -6.36 13.22
N GLU A 20 -29.99 -7.59 12.69
CA GLU A 20 -29.35 -8.74 13.36
C GLU A 20 -27.84 -8.54 13.55
N GLN A 21 -27.15 -7.98 12.55
CA GLN A 21 -25.75 -7.62 12.66
C GLN A 21 -25.54 -6.51 13.72
N GLN A 22 -26.38 -5.51 13.77
CA GLN A 22 -26.27 -4.44 14.75
C GLN A 22 -26.40 -4.98 16.17
N GLU A 23 -27.43 -5.79 16.45
CA GLU A 23 -27.63 -6.43 17.76
C GLU A 23 -26.43 -7.30 18.15
N PHE A 24 -25.81 -8.00 17.20
CA PHE A 24 -24.58 -8.77 17.41
C PHE A 24 -23.43 -7.85 17.86
N PHE A 25 -23.10 -6.80 17.10
CA PHE A 25 -21.98 -5.93 17.41
C PHE A 25 -22.19 -5.13 18.69
N GLU A 26 -23.40 -4.65 18.98
CA GLU A 26 -23.75 -3.97 20.23
C GLU A 26 -23.59 -4.89 21.45
N THR A 27 -23.96 -6.17 21.31
CA THR A 27 -23.75 -7.17 22.37
C THR A 27 -22.27 -7.36 22.67
N TYR A 28 -21.43 -7.54 21.63
CA TYR A 28 -19.98 -7.69 21.84
C TYR A 28 -19.30 -6.41 22.30
N GLN A 29 -19.77 -5.24 21.88
CA GLN A 29 -19.28 -3.96 22.41
C GLN A 29 -19.56 -3.86 23.91
N SER A 30 -20.74 -4.25 24.33
CA SER A 30 -21.11 -4.28 25.75
C SER A 30 -20.28 -5.28 26.54
N THR A 31 -20.02 -6.45 25.95
CA THR A 31 -19.18 -7.48 26.56
C THR A 31 -17.73 -7.01 26.70
N LEU A 32 -17.14 -6.39 25.69
CA LEU A 32 -15.77 -5.87 25.77
C LEU A 32 -15.60 -4.85 26.91
N LYS A 33 -16.60 -4.01 27.15
CA LYS A 33 -16.58 -3.02 28.24
C LYS A 33 -16.54 -3.66 29.65
N THR A 34 -16.86 -4.95 29.79
CA THR A 34 -16.78 -5.65 31.07
C THR A 34 -15.38 -6.08 31.46
N PHE A 35 -14.44 -6.09 30.51
CA PHE A 35 -13.03 -6.41 30.80
C PHE A 35 -12.31 -5.17 31.32
N PRO A 36 -11.70 -5.22 32.52
CA PRO A 36 -10.94 -4.10 33.06
C PRO A 36 -9.63 -3.96 32.27
N PHE A 37 -9.60 -3.01 31.35
CA PHE A 37 -8.52 -2.83 30.37
C PHE A 37 -7.12 -2.81 31.01
N GLU A 38 -6.97 -2.13 32.16
CA GLU A 38 -5.70 -2.00 32.88
C GLU A 38 -5.20 -3.31 33.53
N GLU A 39 -6.07 -4.32 33.66
CA GLU A 39 -5.73 -5.62 34.22
C GLU A 39 -5.33 -6.64 33.14
N LEU A 40 -5.52 -6.27 31.86
CA LEU A 40 -5.17 -7.10 30.72
C LEU A 40 -3.66 -7.05 30.47
N SER A 41 -3.09 -8.16 30.01
CA SER A 41 -1.71 -8.16 29.49
C SER A 41 -1.60 -7.30 28.23
N ASP A 42 -0.41 -6.83 27.88
CA ASP A 42 -0.15 -6.00 26.68
C ASP A 42 -0.78 -6.60 25.41
N LYS A 43 -0.71 -7.91 25.27
CA LYS A 43 -1.30 -8.64 24.15
C LYS A 43 -2.83 -8.59 24.17
N GLU A 44 -3.44 -8.75 25.32
CA GLU A 44 -4.90 -8.69 25.50
C GLU A 44 -5.40 -7.27 25.34
N GLN A 45 -4.66 -6.25 25.82
CA GLN A 45 -4.97 -4.84 25.59
C GLN A 45 -4.99 -4.54 24.08
N LEU A 46 -4.00 -5.02 23.34
CA LEU A 46 -3.98 -4.91 21.89
C LEU A 46 -5.22 -5.55 21.26
N TYR A 47 -5.55 -6.78 21.66
CA TYR A 47 -6.74 -7.46 21.15
C TYR A 47 -8.02 -6.72 21.48
N HIS A 48 -8.13 -6.20 22.69
CA HIS A 48 -9.28 -5.40 23.11
C HIS A 48 -9.44 -4.14 22.24
N GLN A 49 -8.35 -3.40 21.99
CA GLN A 49 -8.37 -2.21 21.15
C GLN A 49 -8.81 -2.51 19.73
N ILE A 50 -8.24 -3.57 19.12
CA ILE A 50 -8.56 -3.98 17.76
C ILE A 50 -10.02 -4.41 17.63
N LEU A 51 -10.50 -5.25 18.56
CA LEU A 51 -11.89 -5.71 18.55
C LEU A 51 -12.86 -4.53 18.78
N THR A 52 -12.52 -3.59 19.66
CA THR A 52 -13.29 -2.37 19.84
C THR A 52 -13.39 -1.59 18.54
N TYR A 53 -12.28 -1.37 17.87
CA TYR A 53 -12.23 -0.66 16.60
C TYR A 53 -13.05 -1.35 15.49
N GLU A 54 -12.90 -2.67 15.35
CA GLU A 54 -13.65 -3.44 14.35
C GLU A 54 -15.16 -3.43 14.62
N ILE A 55 -15.56 -3.48 15.89
CA ILE A 55 -16.97 -3.35 16.26
C ILE A 55 -17.51 -1.96 15.90
N GLU A 56 -16.79 -0.90 16.24
CA GLU A 56 -17.18 0.48 15.92
C GLU A 56 -17.30 0.70 14.42
N LEU A 57 -16.32 0.21 13.64
CA LEU A 57 -16.37 0.25 12.17
C LEU A 57 -17.58 -0.49 11.61
N ASN A 58 -17.91 -1.65 12.15
CA ASN A 58 -19.07 -2.41 11.66
C ASN A 58 -20.39 -1.75 12.05
N ILE A 59 -20.51 -1.13 13.21
CA ILE A 59 -21.69 -0.34 13.59
C ILE A 59 -21.84 0.86 12.65
N GLU A 60 -20.78 1.62 12.39
CA GLU A 60 -20.79 2.74 11.42
C GLU A 60 -21.17 2.25 10.01
N ARG A 61 -20.63 1.12 9.57
CA ARG A 61 -21.03 0.50 8.28
C ARG A 61 -22.52 0.21 8.24
N ILE A 62 -23.06 -0.41 9.26
CA ILE A 62 -24.49 -0.79 9.33
C ILE A 62 -25.37 0.46 9.29
N GLU A 63 -24.98 1.53 9.95
CA GLU A 63 -25.70 2.82 9.87
C GLU A 63 -25.69 3.40 8.45
N LEU A 64 -24.53 3.41 7.78
CA LEU A 64 -24.39 3.88 6.40
C LEU A 64 -25.22 3.02 5.44
N GLU A 65 -25.14 1.70 5.55
CA GLU A 65 -25.91 0.76 4.74
C GLU A 65 -27.42 0.92 4.99
N SER A 66 -27.84 1.13 6.23
CA SER A 66 -29.24 1.38 6.59
C SER A 66 -29.77 2.70 6.00
N LYS A 67 -28.95 3.77 6.00
CA LYS A 67 -29.29 5.03 5.33
C LYS A 67 -29.35 4.85 3.81
N TRP A 68 -28.40 4.11 3.25
CA TRP A 68 -28.34 3.79 1.83
C TRP A 68 -29.58 3.04 1.36
N LEU A 69 -30.04 2.02 2.06
CA LEU A 69 -31.27 1.28 1.73
C LEU A 69 -32.52 2.17 1.72
N LYS A 70 -32.60 3.16 2.60
CA LYS A 70 -33.75 4.10 2.64
C LYS A 70 -33.76 5.07 1.45
N GLN A 71 -32.65 5.30 0.81
CA GLN A 71 -32.53 6.30 -0.25
C GLN A 71 -32.77 5.78 -1.67
N ASN A 72 -33.09 4.52 -1.87
CA ASN A 72 -33.32 3.81 -3.14
C ASN A 72 -32.28 4.04 -4.27
N LYS A 73 -31.41 3.42 -4.51
CA LYS A 73 -30.35 2.68 -4.50
C LYS A 73 -29.76 2.05 -5.75
N HIS A 74 -29.89 2.71 -6.85
CA HIS A 74 -29.08 2.43 -8.03
C HIS A 74 -27.90 3.38 -8.03
N LEU A 75 -26.68 2.84 -8.22
CA LEU A 75 -25.50 3.64 -8.45
C LEU A 75 -25.73 4.49 -9.71
N LYS A 76 -25.46 5.78 -9.59
CA LYS A 76 -25.74 6.77 -10.64
C LYS A 76 -24.50 7.11 -11.45
N GLY A 77 -23.33 7.07 -10.82
CA GLY A 77 -22.09 7.54 -11.40
C GLY A 77 -21.03 6.47 -11.60
N THR A 78 -19.90 6.90 -12.08
CA THR A 78 -18.70 6.09 -12.24
C THR A 78 -17.68 6.30 -11.13
N ARG A 79 -17.97 7.20 -10.19
CA ARG A 79 -17.14 7.59 -9.05
C ARG A 79 -17.98 7.60 -7.78
N LEU A 80 -17.32 7.37 -6.67
CA LEU A 80 -17.98 7.43 -5.37
C LEU A 80 -18.60 8.81 -5.08
N PHE A 81 -17.93 9.89 -5.48
CA PHE A 81 -18.44 11.27 -5.33
C PHE A 81 -19.81 11.50 -5.99
N ASP A 82 -20.10 10.82 -7.10
CA ASP A 82 -21.34 11.00 -7.84
C ASP A 82 -22.56 10.37 -7.11
N GLU A 83 -22.30 9.57 -6.08
CA GLU A 83 -23.32 8.93 -5.27
C GLU A 83 -23.82 9.86 -4.14
N LYS A 84 -25.10 9.69 -3.78
CA LYS A 84 -25.77 10.58 -2.83
C LYS A 84 -25.13 10.62 -1.44
N MET A 85 -24.46 9.53 -1.03
CA MET A 85 -23.70 9.41 0.23
C MET A 85 -22.22 9.16 -0.05
N GLY A 86 -21.72 9.62 -1.20
CA GLY A 86 -20.37 9.29 -1.63
C GLY A 86 -19.30 9.81 -0.69
N LYS A 87 -19.48 11.01 -0.12
CA LYS A 87 -18.54 11.62 0.82
C LYS A 87 -18.50 10.87 2.16
N GLU A 88 -19.65 10.45 2.67
CA GLU A 88 -19.74 9.68 3.91
C GLU A 88 -19.08 8.29 3.72
N TRP A 89 -19.32 7.64 2.60
CA TRP A 89 -18.67 6.39 2.26
C TRP A 89 -17.17 6.54 2.09
N TYR A 90 -16.71 7.62 1.47
CA TYR A 90 -15.27 7.87 1.31
C TYR A 90 -14.58 8.05 2.67
N ALA A 91 -15.16 8.85 3.57
CA ALA A 91 -14.65 9.03 4.91
C ALA A 91 -14.62 7.70 5.72
N TYR A 92 -15.67 6.89 5.58
CA TYR A 92 -15.70 5.55 6.18
C TYR A 92 -14.60 4.63 5.63
N PHE A 93 -14.35 4.65 4.32
CA PHE A 93 -13.31 3.82 3.71
C PHE A 93 -11.90 4.24 4.13
N LEU A 94 -11.65 5.53 4.36
CA LEU A 94 -10.39 5.99 4.96
C LEU A 94 -10.18 5.35 6.33
N LYS A 95 -11.17 5.39 7.21
CA LYS A 95 -11.09 4.73 8.51
C LYS A 95 -10.86 3.23 8.36
N LYS A 96 -11.65 2.56 7.55
CA LYS A 96 -11.60 1.10 7.38
C LYS A 96 -10.29 0.59 6.80
N TRP A 97 -9.70 1.30 5.85
CA TRP A 97 -8.57 0.78 5.07
C TRP A 97 -7.23 1.43 5.43
N ILE A 98 -7.25 2.63 6.02
CA ILE A 98 -6.05 3.41 6.27
C ILE A 98 -5.84 3.65 7.77
N ASP A 99 -6.62 4.56 8.37
CA ASP A 99 -6.46 4.98 9.76
C ASP A 99 -7.76 5.63 10.27
N LYS A 100 -8.11 5.37 11.54
CA LYS A 100 -9.33 5.90 12.17
C LYS A 100 -9.37 7.43 12.26
N GLU A 101 -8.22 8.07 12.38
CA GLU A 101 -8.09 9.52 12.54
C GLU A 101 -7.91 10.25 11.18
N LEU A 102 -7.69 9.50 10.09
CA LEU A 102 -7.44 10.10 8.80
C LEU A 102 -8.73 10.65 8.18
N THR A 103 -8.77 11.96 7.98
CA THR A 103 -9.85 12.65 7.27
C THR A 103 -9.49 12.87 5.80
N PRO A 104 -10.47 13.11 4.91
CA PRO A 104 -10.17 13.44 3.51
C PRO A 104 -9.25 14.65 3.36
N ASP A 105 -9.46 15.70 4.15
CA ASP A 105 -8.64 16.93 4.06
C ASP A 105 -7.21 16.67 4.53
N THR A 106 -7.02 15.97 5.64
CA THR A 106 -5.68 15.61 6.15
C THR A 106 -4.98 14.60 5.24
N ALA A 107 -5.72 13.71 4.56
CA ALA A 107 -5.16 12.82 3.55
C ALA A 107 -4.65 13.60 2.32
N PHE A 108 -5.42 14.60 1.86
CA PHE A 108 -4.99 15.46 0.75
C PHE A 108 -3.70 16.23 1.10
N GLU A 109 -3.68 16.91 2.25
CA GLU A 109 -2.51 17.64 2.73
C GLU A 109 -1.29 16.73 2.92
N PHE A 110 -1.49 15.52 3.40
CA PHE A 110 -0.46 14.50 3.51
C PHE A 110 0.14 14.16 2.13
N GLY A 111 -0.69 13.95 1.10
CA GLY A 111 -0.23 13.67 -0.25
C GLY A 111 0.65 14.79 -0.82
N GLU A 112 0.22 16.04 -0.68
CA GLU A 112 0.97 17.23 -1.10
C GLU A 112 2.32 17.34 -0.37
N LYS A 113 2.32 17.15 0.94
CA LYS A 113 3.54 17.19 1.76
C LYS A 113 4.54 16.10 1.38
N GLU A 114 4.05 14.88 1.17
CA GLU A 114 4.90 13.77 0.78
C GLU A 114 5.46 13.93 -0.64
N PHE A 115 4.69 14.49 -1.56
CA PHE A 115 5.18 14.86 -2.88
C PHE A 115 6.42 15.78 -2.80
N GLU A 116 6.35 16.86 -2.00
CA GLU A 116 7.48 17.78 -1.86
C GLU A 116 8.69 17.12 -1.16
N LYS A 117 8.46 16.23 -0.19
CA LYS A 117 9.55 15.46 0.44
C LYS A 117 10.28 14.57 -0.58
N VAL A 118 9.54 13.85 -1.43
CA VAL A 118 10.15 12.97 -2.43
C VAL A 118 10.89 13.78 -3.49
N LYS A 119 10.35 14.91 -3.95
CA LYS A 119 11.06 15.83 -4.86
C LYS A 119 12.40 16.29 -4.27
N GLN A 120 12.40 16.65 -2.99
CA GLN A 120 13.63 17.06 -2.33
C GLN A 120 14.62 15.88 -2.22
N ALA A 121 14.14 14.66 -1.94
CA ALA A 121 14.98 13.47 -1.92
C ALA A 121 15.59 13.17 -3.30
N MET A 122 14.82 13.31 -4.38
CA MET A 122 15.30 13.17 -5.76
C MET A 122 16.38 14.21 -6.09
N LYS A 123 16.18 15.47 -5.68
CA LYS A 123 17.15 16.54 -5.87
C LYS A 123 18.45 16.22 -5.13
N ASN A 124 18.38 15.85 -3.86
CA ASN A 124 19.53 15.48 -3.05
C ASN A 124 20.30 14.28 -3.64
N LEU A 125 19.57 13.30 -4.18
CA LEU A 125 20.17 12.15 -4.85
C LEU A 125 20.98 12.57 -6.07
N ILE A 126 20.44 13.45 -6.91
CA ILE A 126 21.14 13.96 -8.11
C ILE A 126 22.38 14.74 -7.69
N GLU A 127 22.29 15.63 -6.71
CA GLU A 127 23.43 16.41 -6.19
C GLU A 127 24.56 15.52 -5.63
N ASN A 128 24.19 14.39 -5.00
CA ASN A 128 25.14 13.45 -4.43
C ASN A 128 25.63 12.36 -5.41
N SER A 129 25.09 12.33 -6.63
CA SER A 129 25.45 11.31 -7.64
C SER A 129 26.83 11.51 -8.29
N GLY A 130 27.45 12.68 -8.09
CA GLY A 130 28.67 13.08 -8.78
C GLY A 130 28.43 13.59 -10.22
N LEU A 131 27.19 13.65 -10.67
CA LEU A 131 26.77 14.19 -11.97
C LEU A 131 26.07 15.52 -11.79
N ASN A 132 26.22 16.44 -12.75
CA ASN A 132 25.34 17.60 -12.76
C ASN A 132 23.92 17.19 -13.21
N PRO A 133 22.88 18.00 -12.92
CA PRO A 133 21.50 17.64 -13.23
C PRO A 133 21.22 17.34 -14.72
N VAL A 134 21.91 18.02 -15.62
CA VAL A 134 21.75 17.81 -17.09
C VAL A 134 22.33 16.46 -17.49
N GLU A 135 23.56 16.16 -17.04
CA GLU A 135 24.23 14.88 -17.28
C GLU A 135 23.43 13.71 -16.66
N PHE A 136 22.89 13.90 -15.46
CA PHE A 136 22.06 12.88 -14.81
C PHE A 136 20.81 12.58 -15.67
N GLN A 137 20.10 13.62 -16.11
CA GLN A 137 18.90 13.46 -16.94
C GLN A 137 19.22 12.88 -18.32
N GLN A 138 20.36 13.22 -18.91
CA GLN A 138 20.79 12.62 -20.16
C GLN A 138 21.02 11.13 -20.01
N LYS A 139 21.82 10.70 -19.02
CA LYS A 139 22.09 9.28 -18.73
C LYS A 139 20.81 8.52 -18.34
N TRP A 140 19.92 9.18 -17.61
CA TRP A 140 18.61 8.61 -17.31
C TRP A 140 17.80 8.29 -18.56
N LYS A 141 17.80 9.18 -19.56
CA LYS A 141 17.08 9.00 -20.83
C LYS A 141 17.71 7.94 -21.74
N GLU A 142 19.03 7.86 -21.75
CA GLU A 142 19.78 6.86 -22.53
C GLU A 142 19.45 5.42 -22.10
N ASN A 143 19.07 5.23 -20.85
CA ASN A 143 18.69 3.96 -20.23
C ASN A 143 19.54 2.76 -20.70
N PRO A 144 20.84 2.69 -20.32
CA PRO A 144 21.68 1.54 -20.67
C PRO A 144 21.30 0.23 -19.96
N TYR A 145 20.26 0.28 -19.11
CA TYR A 145 19.74 -0.84 -18.32
C TYR A 145 18.48 -1.47 -18.93
N SER A 146 18.12 -1.08 -20.15
CA SER A 146 17.02 -1.70 -20.90
C SER A 146 17.35 -3.14 -21.28
N ILE A 147 16.45 -4.07 -21.00
CA ILE A 147 16.62 -5.51 -21.21
C ILE A 147 15.58 -5.99 -22.22
N GLY A 148 16.05 -6.51 -23.36
CA GLY A 148 15.19 -7.04 -24.43
C GLY A 148 14.86 -8.54 -24.33
N SER A 149 15.43 -9.24 -23.34
CA SER A 149 15.29 -10.69 -23.20
C SER A 149 14.55 -11.08 -21.91
N LYS A 150 13.44 -11.80 -22.05
CA LYS A 150 12.67 -12.34 -20.91
C LYS A 150 13.49 -13.30 -20.06
N THR A 151 14.35 -14.09 -20.68
CA THR A 151 15.28 -15.00 -19.98
C THR A 151 16.27 -14.20 -19.14
N GLU A 152 16.84 -13.16 -19.69
CA GLU A 152 17.78 -12.28 -18.99
C GLU A 152 17.12 -11.56 -17.82
N VAL A 153 15.88 -11.07 -17.96
CA VAL A 153 15.13 -10.47 -16.84
C VAL A 153 14.96 -11.48 -15.70
N ARG A 154 14.61 -12.73 -16.01
CA ARG A 154 14.47 -13.78 -15.00
C ARG A 154 15.81 -14.06 -14.30
N GLU A 155 16.88 -14.24 -15.03
CA GLU A 155 18.23 -14.53 -14.49
C GLU A 155 18.72 -13.37 -13.59
N GLN A 156 18.44 -12.12 -13.97
CA GLN A 156 18.77 -10.96 -13.15
C GLN A 156 17.94 -10.92 -11.86
N TYR A 157 16.65 -11.25 -11.90
CA TYR A 157 15.83 -11.38 -10.68
C TYR A 157 16.26 -12.54 -9.78
N GLU A 158 16.66 -13.67 -10.32
CA GLU A 158 17.21 -14.80 -9.56
C GLU A 158 18.52 -14.42 -8.86
N THR A 159 19.40 -13.68 -9.55
CA THR A 159 20.64 -13.13 -8.99
C THR A 159 20.35 -12.12 -7.88
N LEU A 160 19.41 -11.22 -8.11
CA LEU A 160 18.96 -10.21 -7.14
C LEU A 160 18.36 -10.88 -5.90
N ASN A 161 17.53 -11.90 -6.08
CA ASN A 161 16.97 -12.71 -5.00
C ASN A 161 18.06 -13.29 -4.09
N ALA A 162 19.08 -13.90 -4.67
CA ALA A 162 20.19 -14.49 -3.91
C ALA A 162 20.96 -13.43 -3.10
N GLU A 163 21.21 -12.26 -3.69
CA GLU A 163 21.91 -11.15 -3.04
C GLU A 163 21.09 -10.55 -1.89
N VAL A 164 19.81 -10.28 -2.13
CA VAL A 164 18.90 -9.73 -1.12
C VAL A 164 18.70 -10.68 0.04
N LEU A 165 18.48 -11.98 -0.20
CA LEU A 165 18.37 -13.01 0.85
C LEU A 165 19.59 -13.04 1.76
N LYS A 166 20.79 -12.92 1.19
CA LYS A 166 22.04 -12.87 1.94
C LYS A 166 22.11 -11.63 2.86
N ASN A 167 21.77 -10.47 2.33
CA ASN A 167 21.88 -9.20 3.04
C ASN A 167 20.75 -8.97 4.05
N ALA A 168 19.55 -9.46 3.75
CA ALA A 168 18.37 -9.30 4.60
C ALA A 168 18.56 -9.88 6.01
N LYS A 169 19.33 -10.95 6.18
CA LYS A 169 19.63 -11.59 7.48
C LYS A 169 20.18 -10.63 8.54
N ARG A 170 20.81 -9.54 8.10
CA ARG A 170 21.37 -8.53 8.98
C ARG A 170 20.31 -7.61 9.58
N TYR A 171 19.25 -7.32 8.84
CA TYR A 171 18.31 -6.25 9.15
C TYR A 171 16.89 -6.77 9.43
N PHE A 172 16.60 -8.01 9.05
CA PHE A 172 15.29 -8.63 9.18
C PHE A 172 15.37 -9.95 9.96
N PRO A 173 14.33 -10.30 10.73
CA PRO A 173 14.27 -11.61 11.40
C PRO A 173 14.29 -12.76 10.39
N GLU A 174 14.74 -13.91 10.81
CA GLU A 174 14.72 -15.12 9.98
C GLU A 174 13.31 -15.72 9.97
N VAL A 175 12.83 -16.05 8.77
CA VAL A 175 11.61 -16.85 8.58
C VAL A 175 12.04 -18.27 8.38
N GLN A 176 11.74 -19.13 9.35
CA GLN A 176 12.09 -20.56 9.26
C GLN A 176 11.27 -21.24 8.17
N GLY A 177 11.96 -22.00 7.32
CA GLY A 177 11.30 -22.70 6.23
C GLY A 177 10.63 -21.79 5.20
N LEU A 178 11.14 -20.57 5.02
CA LEU A 178 10.67 -19.69 3.95
C LEU A 178 10.79 -20.43 2.61
N PRO A 179 9.68 -20.67 1.89
CA PRO A 179 9.73 -21.33 0.60
C PRO A 179 10.58 -20.55 -0.40
N SER A 180 11.18 -21.25 -1.34
CA SER A 180 11.85 -20.59 -2.46
C SER A 180 10.84 -19.84 -3.30
N LEU A 181 11.10 -18.56 -3.51
CA LEU A 181 10.28 -17.72 -4.38
C LEU A 181 10.47 -18.17 -5.83
N GLN A 182 9.38 -18.57 -6.48
CA GLN A 182 9.39 -18.83 -7.92
C GLN A 182 9.38 -17.48 -8.65
N ILE A 183 10.22 -17.35 -9.69
CA ILE A 183 10.33 -16.11 -10.48
C ILE A 183 9.98 -16.44 -11.92
N THR A 184 8.92 -15.82 -12.42
CA THR A 184 8.43 -16.10 -13.77
C THR A 184 7.76 -14.89 -14.42
N GLU A 185 7.67 -14.93 -15.73
CA GLU A 185 6.92 -13.94 -16.51
C GLU A 185 5.42 -14.11 -16.29
N SER A 186 4.72 -13.00 -16.14
CA SER A 186 3.26 -12.97 -16.13
C SER A 186 2.70 -13.15 -17.55
N THR A 187 1.73 -14.04 -17.68
CA THR A 187 0.92 -14.18 -18.90
C THR A 187 -0.47 -13.55 -18.74
N ASN A 188 -0.77 -12.96 -17.57
CA ASN A 188 -2.06 -12.38 -17.28
C ASN A 188 -2.13 -10.91 -17.71
N SER A 189 -2.67 -10.67 -18.90
CA SER A 189 -2.82 -9.31 -19.46
C SER A 189 -3.68 -8.38 -18.60
N ALA A 190 -4.56 -8.90 -17.76
CA ALA A 190 -5.33 -8.08 -16.82
C ALA A 190 -4.47 -7.44 -15.73
N MET A 191 -3.29 -8.02 -15.46
CA MET A 191 -2.29 -7.52 -14.51
C MET A 191 -1.22 -6.64 -15.16
N ALA A 192 -1.29 -6.39 -16.46
CA ALA A 192 -0.29 -5.58 -17.20
C ALA A 192 -0.14 -4.15 -16.70
N ILE A 193 -1.08 -3.66 -15.89
CA ILE A 193 -1.03 -2.32 -15.27
C ILE A 193 0.03 -2.25 -14.16
N ALA A 194 0.21 -3.33 -13.40
CA ALA A 194 1.23 -3.45 -12.37
C ALA A 194 2.57 -3.85 -12.99
N PRO A 195 3.71 -3.34 -12.52
CA PRO A 195 5.02 -3.78 -13.02
C PRO A 195 5.33 -5.24 -12.69
N ALA A 196 4.83 -5.72 -11.56
CA ALA A 196 4.87 -7.11 -11.10
C ALA A 196 3.77 -7.37 -10.07
N TYR A 197 3.63 -8.60 -9.63
CA TYR A 197 2.78 -8.98 -8.50
C TYR A 197 3.25 -10.31 -7.88
N TYR A 198 2.92 -10.49 -6.62
CA TYR A 198 3.15 -11.73 -5.89
C TYR A 198 1.84 -12.52 -5.75
N ASP A 199 1.90 -13.81 -6.01
CA ASP A 199 0.81 -14.76 -5.72
C ASP A 199 1.36 -16.16 -5.45
N ASN A 200 0.94 -16.77 -4.35
CA ASN A 200 1.23 -18.17 -4.00
C ASN A 200 2.71 -18.58 -4.23
N ASP A 201 3.64 -17.93 -3.52
CA ASP A 201 5.08 -18.20 -3.58
C ASP A 201 5.72 -17.94 -4.95
N THR A 202 5.03 -17.19 -5.80
CA THR A 202 5.50 -16.83 -7.13
C THR A 202 5.52 -15.31 -7.30
N PHE A 203 6.66 -14.82 -7.72
CA PHE A 203 6.85 -13.47 -8.19
C PHE A 203 6.65 -13.43 -9.71
N TYR A 204 5.64 -12.72 -10.15
CA TYR A 204 5.33 -12.52 -11.56
C TYR A 204 5.79 -11.14 -11.99
N TYR A 205 6.75 -11.07 -12.93
CA TYR A 205 7.11 -9.80 -13.55
C TYR A 205 6.37 -9.63 -14.89
N ASN A 206 5.93 -8.41 -15.17
CA ASN A 206 5.19 -8.09 -16.38
C ASN A 206 6.15 -7.63 -17.48
N PHE A 207 6.27 -8.43 -18.53
CA PHE A 207 7.08 -8.13 -19.71
C PHE A 207 6.18 -8.15 -20.96
N PHE A 208 5.34 -7.12 -21.08
CA PHE A 208 4.40 -6.97 -22.20
C PHE A 208 4.90 -6.03 -23.28
N ASP A 209 5.92 -5.22 -23.01
CA ASP A 209 6.58 -4.33 -23.95
C ASP A 209 7.78 -5.02 -24.63
N ALA A 210 8.40 -4.33 -25.58
CA ALA A 210 9.58 -4.84 -26.27
C ALA A 210 10.84 -4.89 -25.37
N GLU A 211 10.86 -4.08 -24.32
CA GLU A 211 11.98 -3.91 -23.40
C GLU A 211 11.50 -3.81 -21.96
N TYR A 212 12.35 -4.26 -21.05
CA TYR A 212 12.14 -4.19 -19.61
C TYR A 212 13.12 -3.18 -18.99
N ASP A 213 12.64 -2.29 -18.13
CA ASP A 213 13.52 -1.33 -17.47
C ASP A 213 14.22 -1.96 -16.26
N GLY A 214 15.50 -2.30 -16.42
CA GLY A 214 16.30 -2.93 -15.37
C GLY A 214 16.45 -2.08 -14.08
N ARG A 215 16.26 -0.75 -14.17
CA ARG A 215 16.34 0.16 -13.01
C ARG A 215 15.19 -0.04 -12.03
N ASP A 216 14.06 -0.54 -12.50
CA ASP A 216 12.89 -0.80 -11.66
C ASP A 216 12.99 -2.13 -10.90
N MET A 217 13.88 -3.05 -11.31
CA MET A 217 13.95 -4.41 -10.77
C MET A 217 14.16 -4.44 -9.26
N GLY A 218 15.02 -3.56 -8.73
CA GLY A 218 15.39 -3.56 -7.32
C GLY A 218 14.19 -3.29 -6.40
N TRP A 219 13.46 -2.19 -6.63
CA TRP A 219 12.34 -1.82 -5.79
C TRP A 219 11.13 -2.76 -5.97
N ILE A 220 10.88 -3.22 -7.20
CA ILE A 220 9.82 -4.18 -7.51
C ILE A 220 10.08 -5.50 -6.76
N TYR A 221 11.30 -6.03 -6.84
CA TYR A 221 11.65 -7.28 -6.17
C TYR A 221 11.52 -7.17 -4.65
N ILE A 222 12.00 -6.07 -4.04
CA ILE A 222 11.88 -5.86 -2.60
C ILE A 222 10.42 -5.78 -2.18
N HIS A 223 9.57 -5.14 -2.96
CA HIS A 223 8.14 -5.00 -2.67
C HIS A 223 7.42 -6.35 -2.68
N GLU A 224 7.61 -7.15 -3.72
CA GLU A 224 6.85 -8.38 -3.94
C GLU A 224 7.52 -9.62 -3.29
N GLY A 225 8.84 -9.62 -3.24
CA GLY A 225 9.65 -10.76 -2.79
C GLY A 225 10.09 -10.67 -1.34
N VAL A 226 11.41 -10.60 -1.12
CA VAL A 226 12.04 -10.54 0.21
C VAL A 226 12.71 -9.16 0.37
N PRO A 227 12.42 -8.47 1.49
CA PRO A 227 11.55 -8.80 2.61
C PRO A 227 10.09 -8.33 2.48
N GLY A 228 9.56 -8.21 1.25
CA GLY A 228 8.22 -7.73 0.94
C GLY A 228 7.10 -8.75 1.17
N HIS A 229 6.13 -8.79 0.25
CA HIS A 229 4.90 -9.57 0.41
C HIS A 229 5.14 -11.06 0.64
N HIS A 230 6.04 -11.69 -0.11
CA HIS A 230 6.39 -13.11 0.09
C HIS A 230 6.86 -13.38 1.52
N TYR A 231 7.80 -12.59 2.00
CA TYR A 231 8.37 -12.72 3.33
C TYR A 231 7.35 -12.40 4.44
N GLN A 232 6.61 -11.29 4.32
CA GLN A 232 5.59 -10.86 5.27
C GLN A 232 4.50 -11.92 5.44
N HIS A 233 4.02 -12.46 4.33
CA HIS A 233 2.97 -13.46 4.31
C HIS A 233 3.36 -14.76 5.02
N HIS A 234 4.58 -15.24 4.77
CA HIS A 234 5.10 -16.43 5.46
C HIS A 234 5.36 -16.17 6.94
N PHE A 235 5.81 -14.99 7.30
CA PHE A 235 5.98 -14.62 8.70
C PHE A 235 4.64 -14.58 9.44
N ALA A 236 3.62 -13.98 8.88
CA ALA A 236 2.28 -13.92 9.45
C ALA A 236 1.69 -15.31 9.67
N ARG A 237 1.80 -16.21 8.69
CA ARG A 237 1.35 -17.60 8.83
C ARG A 237 2.02 -18.33 10.00
N GLN A 238 3.30 -18.10 10.26
CA GLN A 238 4.03 -18.71 11.37
C GLN A 238 3.64 -18.12 12.73
N ALA A 239 3.27 -16.84 12.76
CA ALA A 239 2.85 -16.17 13.98
C ALA A 239 1.52 -16.70 14.52
N ASN A 240 0.67 -17.29 13.65
CA ASN A 240 -0.63 -17.89 13.98
C ASN A 240 -1.47 -16.99 14.91
N ASN A 241 -1.61 -15.72 14.52
CA ASN A 241 -2.34 -14.74 15.31
C ASN A 241 -3.86 -14.93 15.08
N PRO A 242 -4.69 -15.06 16.13
CA PRO A 242 -6.15 -15.18 15.97
C PRO A 242 -6.81 -13.99 15.28
N LEU A 243 -6.13 -12.83 15.22
CA LEU A 243 -6.61 -11.64 14.53
C LEU A 243 -6.24 -11.61 13.03
N ASP A 244 -5.58 -12.63 12.50
CA ASP A 244 -5.29 -12.74 11.05
C ASP A 244 -6.55 -12.83 10.17
N ILE A 245 -7.72 -13.00 10.79
CA ILE A 245 -9.02 -12.86 10.11
C ILE A 245 -9.28 -11.44 9.60
N PHE A 246 -8.62 -10.44 10.19
CA PHE A 246 -8.71 -9.06 9.74
C PHE A 246 -7.58 -8.79 8.75
N TYR A 247 -7.92 -8.18 7.63
CA TYR A 247 -6.95 -7.78 6.61
C TYR A 247 -6.86 -6.25 6.56
N TYR A 248 -5.69 -5.74 6.85
CA TYR A 248 -5.40 -4.31 6.79
C TYR A 248 -4.47 -3.99 5.61
N SER A 249 -5.04 -3.43 4.56
CA SER A 249 -4.30 -3.11 3.33
C SER A 249 -3.17 -2.10 3.59
N SER A 250 -3.38 -1.13 4.48
CA SER A 250 -2.33 -0.17 4.87
C SER A 250 -1.15 -0.82 5.58
N TYR A 251 -1.37 -1.92 6.32
CA TYR A 251 -0.29 -2.71 6.88
C TYR A 251 0.46 -3.51 5.82
N ALA A 252 -0.25 -4.21 4.95
CA ALA A 252 0.37 -5.06 3.93
C ALA A 252 1.16 -4.24 2.91
N GLU A 253 0.50 -3.27 2.28
CA GLU A 253 1.10 -2.41 1.26
C GLU A 253 2.07 -1.38 1.87
N GLY A 254 1.75 -0.90 3.07
CA GLY A 254 2.63 0.00 3.82
C GLY A 254 3.95 -0.65 4.19
N TRP A 255 3.93 -1.92 4.64
CA TRP A 255 5.15 -2.71 4.87
C TRP A 255 5.97 -2.83 3.59
N ALA A 256 5.37 -3.28 2.49
CA ALA A 256 6.07 -3.46 1.23
C ALA A 256 6.68 -2.15 0.71
N ALA A 257 5.96 -1.03 0.82
CA ALA A 257 6.48 0.30 0.46
C ALA A 257 7.56 0.81 1.44
N TYR A 258 7.43 0.48 2.74
CA TYR A 258 8.40 0.86 3.76
C TYR A 258 9.76 0.19 3.56
N ILE A 259 9.76 -1.11 3.24
CA ILE A 259 11.01 -1.84 3.12
C ILE A 259 11.81 -1.50 1.85
N GLU A 260 11.21 -0.90 0.85
CA GLU A 260 11.89 -0.45 -0.37
C GLU A 260 13.03 0.55 -0.08
N GLN A 261 12.92 1.38 0.96
CA GLN A 261 13.95 2.33 1.35
C GLN A 261 15.29 1.67 1.75
N TYR A 262 15.27 0.36 2.02
CA TYR A 262 16.47 -0.41 2.35
C TYR A 262 17.18 -1.00 1.12
N GLY A 263 16.76 -0.66 -0.08
CA GLY A 263 17.27 -1.24 -1.32
C GLY A 263 18.79 -1.24 -1.44
N SER A 264 19.46 -0.12 -1.11
CA SER A 264 20.95 -0.06 -1.10
C SER A 264 21.56 -0.97 -0.04
N MET A 265 20.97 -1.06 1.15
CA MET A 265 21.45 -1.94 2.23
C MET A 265 21.23 -3.42 1.91
N LEU A 266 20.25 -3.73 1.10
CA LEU A 266 19.92 -5.08 0.63
C LEU A 266 20.68 -5.49 -0.63
N GLY A 267 21.42 -4.55 -1.26
CA GLY A 267 22.16 -4.78 -2.49
C GLY A 267 21.29 -4.71 -3.77
N ALA A 268 20.05 -4.25 -3.63
CA ALA A 268 19.13 -4.12 -4.74
C ALA A 268 19.28 -2.82 -5.52
N TYR A 269 19.80 -1.76 -4.90
CA TYR A 269 20.10 -0.49 -5.56
C TYR A 269 21.63 -0.35 -5.65
N LYS A 270 22.19 -0.57 -6.83
CA LYS A 270 23.63 -0.57 -7.09
C LYS A 270 24.11 0.78 -7.63
N THR A 271 23.21 1.54 -8.22
CA THR A 271 23.49 2.83 -8.84
C THR A 271 22.54 3.91 -8.34
N PRO A 272 22.88 5.21 -8.51
CA PRO A 272 21.95 6.29 -8.23
C PRO A 272 20.67 6.20 -9.10
N PHE A 273 20.71 5.53 -10.25
CA PHE A 273 19.56 5.39 -11.13
C PHE A 273 18.53 4.40 -10.57
N ASP A 274 18.95 3.34 -9.89
CA ASP A 274 18.04 2.40 -9.21
C ASP A 274 17.29 3.10 -8.08
N THR A 275 18.02 3.91 -7.29
CA THR A 275 17.40 4.73 -6.24
C THR A 275 16.47 5.79 -6.82
N TYR A 276 16.83 6.38 -7.96
CA TYR A 276 15.99 7.37 -8.64
C TYR A 276 14.70 6.74 -9.18
N ALA A 277 14.78 5.53 -9.74
CA ALA A 277 13.61 4.77 -10.19
C ALA A 277 12.63 4.49 -9.04
N TRP A 278 13.14 4.02 -7.90
CA TRP A 278 12.33 3.89 -6.69
C TRP A 278 11.70 5.21 -6.25
N LEU A 279 12.47 6.30 -6.19
CA LEU A 279 11.92 7.62 -5.82
C LEU A 279 10.87 8.13 -6.82
N GLN A 280 11.03 7.83 -8.12
CA GLN A 280 9.99 8.17 -9.11
C GLN A 280 8.68 7.42 -8.82
N TRP A 281 8.76 6.16 -8.39
CA TRP A 281 7.57 5.40 -8.02
C TRP A 281 6.96 5.91 -6.69
N ASP A 282 7.79 6.26 -5.73
CA ASP A 282 7.33 6.88 -4.48
C ASP A 282 6.68 8.26 -4.71
N LEU A 283 7.16 9.01 -5.69
CA LEU A 283 6.53 10.25 -6.15
C LEU A 283 5.12 9.99 -6.72
N VAL A 284 4.97 8.98 -7.56
CA VAL A 284 3.67 8.54 -8.08
C VAL A 284 2.72 8.18 -6.94
N ARG A 285 3.18 7.43 -5.94
CA ARG A 285 2.38 7.10 -4.76
C ARG A 285 1.92 8.35 -4.00
N SER A 286 2.78 9.35 -3.85
CA SER A 286 2.44 10.60 -3.18
C SER A 286 1.35 11.37 -3.95
N VAL A 287 1.48 11.51 -5.26
CA VAL A 287 0.50 12.17 -6.15
C VAL A 287 -0.86 11.45 -6.11
N ARG A 288 -0.85 10.11 -6.07
CA ARG A 288 -2.08 9.31 -5.98
C ARG A 288 -2.91 9.63 -4.74
N VAL A 289 -2.29 9.95 -3.60
CA VAL A 289 -3.02 10.27 -2.36
C VAL A 289 -3.93 11.49 -2.56
N ALA A 290 -3.35 12.62 -2.99
CA ALA A 290 -4.13 13.83 -3.23
C ALA A 290 -5.13 13.67 -4.38
N LEU A 291 -4.74 12.93 -5.42
CA LEU A 291 -5.57 12.69 -6.59
C LEU A 291 -6.81 11.85 -6.28
N ASP A 292 -6.67 10.83 -5.44
CA ASP A 292 -7.78 9.97 -5.00
C ASP A 292 -8.83 10.79 -4.21
N VAL A 293 -8.37 11.62 -3.26
CA VAL A 293 -9.24 12.55 -2.53
C VAL A 293 -9.91 13.54 -3.48
N GLY A 294 -9.13 14.10 -4.41
CA GLY A 294 -9.62 15.03 -5.43
C GLY A 294 -10.78 14.44 -6.24
N LEU A 295 -10.62 13.23 -6.72
CA LEU A 295 -11.62 12.52 -7.54
C LEU A 295 -12.85 12.11 -6.73
N ASN A 296 -12.66 11.47 -5.59
CA ASN A 296 -13.71 10.74 -4.88
C ASN A 296 -14.38 11.54 -3.76
N TYR A 297 -13.75 12.62 -3.28
CA TYR A 297 -14.29 13.47 -2.22
C TYR A 297 -14.52 14.92 -2.64
N TYR A 298 -13.56 15.55 -3.37
CA TYR A 298 -13.73 16.92 -3.86
C TYR A 298 -14.47 17.02 -5.20
N GLY A 299 -14.68 15.90 -5.89
CA GLY A 299 -15.44 15.82 -7.12
C GLY A 299 -14.71 16.42 -8.34
N TRP A 300 -13.39 16.28 -8.39
CA TRP A 300 -12.63 16.70 -9.57
C TRP A 300 -13.09 15.96 -10.81
N SER A 301 -13.22 16.67 -11.94
CA SER A 301 -13.43 16.02 -13.22
C SER A 301 -12.18 15.24 -13.66
N ASP A 302 -12.33 14.35 -14.62
CA ASP A 302 -11.20 13.57 -15.17
C ASP A 302 -10.15 14.52 -15.81
N GLU A 303 -10.60 15.62 -16.43
CA GLU A 303 -9.72 16.64 -17.00
C GLU A 303 -8.91 17.38 -15.91
N LYS A 304 -9.57 17.78 -14.81
CA LYS A 304 -8.88 18.42 -13.68
C LYS A 304 -7.89 17.47 -13.04
N ALA A 305 -8.28 16.21 -12.85
CA ALA A 305 -7.42 15.17 -12.31
C ALA A 305 -6.19 14.90 -13.20
N LEU A 306 -6.39 14.86 -14.52
CA LEU A 306 -5.30 14.67 -15.47
C LEU A 306 -4.36 15.88 -15.51
N LEU A 307 -4.89 17.11 -15.43
CA LEU A 307 -4.06 18.32 -15.33
C LEU A 307 -3.21 18.31 -14.06
N TYR A 308 -3.80 17.93 -12.91
CA TYR A 308 -3.06 17.76 -11.67
C TYR A 308 -1.94 16.72 -11.82
N TRP A 309 -2.25 15.55 -12.42
CA TRP A 309 -1.24 14.54 -12.73
C TRP A 309 -0.10 15.08 -13.58
N GLN A 310 -0.41 15.76 -14.69
CA GLN A 310 0.59 16.30 -15.63
C GLN A 310 1.52 17.34 -14.98
N GLN A 311 1.00 18.14 -14.04
CA GLN A 311 1.81 19.10 -13.28
C GLN A 311 2.84 18.41 -12.38
N HIS A 312 2.53 17.21 -11.87
CA HIS A 312 3.35 16.48 -10.90
C HIS A 312 4.17 15.36 -11.55
N ILE A 313 3.62 14.69 -12.54
CA ILE A 313 4.23 13.56 -13.26
C ILE A 313 4.20 13.85 -14.78
N PRO A 314 5.09 14.71 -15.27
CA PRO A 314 5.07 15.10 -16.68
C PRO A 314 5.42 13.94 -17.61
N ASN A 315 4.89 13.98 -18.84
CA ASN A 315 5.15 13.01 -19.92
C ASN A 315 4.69 11.56 -19.62
N LYS A 316 3.76 11.38 -18.69
CA LYS A 316 3.18 10.05 -18.36
C LYS A 316 1.63 10.08 -18.37
N ASP A 317 1.04 10.71 -19.37
CA ASP A 317 -0.42 10.94 -19.47
C ASP A 317 -1.23 9.65 -19.51
N ASP A 318 -0.74 8.63 -20.24
CA ASP A 318 -1.43 7.34 -20.33
C ASP A 318 -1.42 6.60 -18.99
N MET A 319 -0.35 6.72 -18.23
CA MET A 319 -0.32 6.25 -16.84
C MET A 319 -1.33 7.03 -16.00
N GLY A 320 -1.37 8.36 -16.10
CA GLY A 320 -2.33 9.20 -15.38
C GLY A 320 -3.79 8.80 -15.65
N LYS A 321 -4.15 8.57 -16.92
CA LYS A 321 -5.49 8.11 -17.30
C LYS A 321 -5.83 6.74 -16.69
N ARG A 322 -4.89 5.80 -16.69
CA ARG A 322 -5.08 4.49 -16.04
C ARG A 322 -5.26 4.61 -14.53
N GLU A 323 -4.46 5.45 -13.88
CA GLU A 323 -4.55 5.68 -12.44
C GLU A 323 -5.87 6.37 -12.05
N ILE A 324 -6.32 7.37 -12.80
CA ILE A 324 -7.63 8.03 -12.60
C ILE A 324 -8.75 6.99 -12.70
N LYS A 325 -8.71 6.12 -13.71
CA LYS A 325 -9.69 5.04 -13.86
C LYS A 325 -9.67 4.08 -12.67
N ARG A 326 -8.47 3.66 -12.23
CA ARG A 326 -8.27 2.78 -11.06
C ARG A 326 -8.86 3.40 -9.79
N MET A 327 -8.54 4.65 -9.49
CA MET A 327 -9.01 5.34 -8.28
C MET A 327 -10.52 5.54 -8.26
N LYS A 328 -11.16 5.75 -9.42
CA LYS A 328 -12.62 5.78 -9.51
C LYS A 328 -13.24 4.42 -9.24
N GLN A 329 -12.61 3.35 -9.68
CA GLN A 329 -13.08 1.97 -9.46
C GLN A 329 -12.77 1.45 -8.06
N TRP A 330 -11.71 1.93 -7.45
CA TRP A 330 -11.23 1.49 -6.15
C TRP A 330 -10.75 2.67 -5.29
N PRO A 331 -11.68 3.49 -4.77
CA PRO A 331 -11.36 4.62 -3.91
C PRO A 331 -10.53 4.21 -2.69
N VAL A 332 -9.66 5.10 -2.24
CA VAL A 332 -8.82 4.96 -1.03
C VAL A 332 -7.66 3.95 -1.16
N GLN A 333 -7.77 2.93 -2.00
CA GLN A 333 -6.78 1.85 -2.07
C GLN A 333 -5.35 2.36 -2.32
N VAL A 334 -5.18 3.34 -3.21
CA VAL A 334 -3.84 3.88 -3.55
C VAL A 334 -3.17 4.63 -2.39
N ILE A 335 -3.95 5.02 -1.36
CA ILE A 335 -3.44 5.72 -0.18
C ILE A 335 -2.71 4.75 0.76
N THR A 336 -3.09 3.47 0.76
CA THR A 336 -2.58 2.44 1.67
C THR A 336 -1.05 2.32 1.65
N TYR A 337 -0.45 2.44 0.48
CA TYR A 337 1.01 2.35 0.28
C TYR A 337 1.76 3.46 1.03
N LYS A 338 1.43 4.70 0.70
CA LYS A 338 2.20 5.86 1.17
C LYS A 338 1.91 6.16 2.63
N TYR A 339 0.65 6.09 3.04
CA TYR A 339 0.27 6.36 4.43
C TYR A 339 0.73 5.23 5.36
N GLY A 340 0.57 3.97 4.97
CA GLY A 340 1.08 2.83 5.73
C GLY A 340 2.61 2.85 5.90
N LYS A 341 3.35 3.26 4.84
CA LYS A 341 4.79 3.52 4.95
C LYS A 341 5.10 4.60 5.98
N GLN A 342 4.38 5.72 5.96
CA GLN A 342 4.59 6.84 6.90
C GLN A 342 4.40 6.40 8.35
N LEU A 343 3.36 5.62 8.66
CA LEU A 343 3.13 5.09 10.00
C LEU A 343 4.33 4.25 10.49
N LEU A 344 4.88 3.42 9.61
CA LEU A 344 6.07 2.61 9.92
C LEU A 344 7.32 3.46 10.10
N ASP A 345 7.49 4.52 9.33
CA ASP A 345 8.63 5.44 9.45
C ASP A 345 8.55 6.23 10.77
N GLU A 346 7.37 6.66 11.19
CA GLU A 346 7.14 7.33 12.46
C GLU A 346 7.48 6.43 13.64
N LEU A 347 6.98 5.20 13.63
CA LEU A 347 7.29 4.19 14.64
C LEU A 347 8.79 3.89 14.76
N ARG A 348 9.51 4.03 13.66
CA ARG A 348 10.94 3.75 13.58
C ARG A 348 11.83 4.93 13.94
N ALA A 349 11.29 6.14 14.06
CA ALA A 349 12.07 7.39 14.11
C ALA A 349 13.22 7.39 15.14
N ASP A 350 13.07 6.67 16.26
CA ASP A 350 14.06 6.61 17.33
C ASP A 350 15.10 5.49 17.18
N ILE A 351 14.97 4.60 16.19
CA ILE A 351 15.84 3.45 16.01
C ILE A 351 17.02 3.79 15.11
N LYS A 352 18.24 3.72 15.64
CA LYS A 352 19.47 4.16 14.94
C LYS A 352 20.45 3.04 14.59
N LYS A 353 20.36 1.85 15.24
CA LYS A 353 21.31 0.75 15.08
C LYS A 353 20.69 -0.42 14.32
N PRO A 354 21.46 -1.17 13.50
CA PRO A 354 20.93 -2.34 12.76
C PRO A 354 20.30 -3.40 13.66
N LYS A 355 20.84 -3.64 14.86
CA LYS A 355 20.26 -4.56 15.83
C LYS A 355 18.87 -4.13 16.27
N ASP A 356 18.69 -2.84 16.48
CA ASP A 356 17.40 -2.26 16.86
C ASP A 356 16.41 -2.37 15.71
N LEU A 357 16.87 -2.14 14.46
CA LEU A 357 16.05 -2.35 13.25
C LEU A 357 15.53 -3.78 13.14
N LYS A 358 16.38 -4.79 13.36
CA LYS A 358 15.94 -6.19 13.31
C LYS A 358 14.91 -6.50 14.37
N THR A 359 15.08 -5.97 15.56
CA THR A 359 14.13 -6.08 16.67
C THR A 359 12.81 -5.37 16.34
N PHE A 360 12.89 -4.17 15.76
CA PHE A 360 11.72 -3.43 15.30
C PHE A 360 10.96 -4.20 14.22
N HIS A 361 11.64 -4.69 13.18
CA HIS A 361 10.99 -5.45 12.13
C HIS A 361 10.36 -6.74 12.67
N LEU A 362 10.99 -7.41 13.64
CA LEU A 362 10.39 -8.56 14.30
C LEU A 362 9.12 -8.19 15.05
N TRP A 363 9.14 -7.07 15.75
CA TRP A 363 7.98 -6.57 16.47
C TRP A 363 6.84 -6.21 15.51
N VAL A 364 7.12 -5.43 14.45
CA VAL A 364 6.16 -5.06 13.41
C VAL A 364 5.50 -6.30 12.80
N LEU A 365 6.28 -7.29 12.39
CA LEU A 365 5.79 -8.48 11.72
C LEU A 365 4.98 -9.40 12.65
N LYS A 366 5.24 -9.38 13.97
CA LYS A 366 4.44 -10.11 14.96
C LYS A 366 3.11 -9.42 15.29
N MET A 367 3.04 -8.11 15.11
CA MET A 367 1.87 -7.33 15.47
C MET A 367 0.71 -7.46 14.48
N VAL A 368 0.92 -7.98 13.28
CA VAL A 368 -0.06 -8.21 12.18
C VAL A 368 -1.03 -7.05 11.91
N ILE A 369 -1.20 -6.11 12.84
CA ILE A 369 -2.23 -5.07 12.84
C ILE A 369 -1.67 -3.75 13.37
N PHE A 370 -1.52 -2.75 12.51
CA PHE A 370 -1.11 -1.38 12.87
C PHE A 370 -2.27 -0.41 13.11
N HIS A 371 -3.46 -0.80 12.75
CA HIS A 371 -4.58 0.12 12.49
C HIS A 371 -5.17 0.84 13.71
N CYS A 372 -4.87 0.41 14.93
CA CYS A 372 -5.62 0.85 16.10
C CYS A 372 -4.79 1.43 17.26
N LEU A 373 -3.49 1.61 17.09
CA LEU A 373 -2.61 1.83 18.24
C LEU A 373 -1.95 3.22 18.32
N TYR A 374 -2.24 4.14 17.38
CA TYR A 374 -1.66 5.50 17.42
C TYR A 374 -2.68 6.56 17.10
#